data_ff0bd07235497f332db04759d35e2dce
#
_entry.id   ff0bd07235497f332db04759d35e2dce
#
_cell.length_a   1.000
_cell.length_b   1.000
_cell.length_c   1.000
_cell.angle_alpha   90.00
_cell.angle_beta   90.00
_cell.angle_gamma   90.00
#
_symmetry.space_group_name_H-M   'P 1'
#
loop_
_entity.id
_entity.type
_entity.pdbx_description
1 polymer ?
#
loop_
_entity_poly.entity_id
_entity_poly.type
_entity_poly.pdbx_seq_one_letter_code
_entity_poly.pdbx_strand_id
1 'polypeptide(L)'
;MPQFDTIIKNGTIVDGTRVPRYRADIGIKRGTIAAIGRLNTNDASTVIDGSGQIVAPGFIDLHTHYDAQIHWDAYCTISSWHGVTSVTIGNCGFGFAPLRPKDAERAMLALSRNEAIPLEPMKVSMDIDWETFPQYMDKLAQMPLGINISHLFPVAPAVAYVMGGFDAAKQRFPNEQETQAIIRQLHAALDAGAVGWSAQRFVPESRLSVQRDYDGTPMITDMLSEHEVLAFAQVLRDRDEGFIELAYQETGEDGRDGGSGAGAVAVVTGEQESFAGQRVQDRGGGALVAQVTRQAIQHLPRHAQVALQQALSARVGAEYA
;
A
#
# COMPACT_ATOMS: atom_id res chain seq x y z
N MET A 1 19.35 34.16 11.45
CA MET A 1 18.23 33.35 10.98
C MET A 1 17.89 32.34 12.07
N PRO A 2 16.61 32.04 12.34
CA PRO A 2 16.24 31.08 13.38
C PRO A 2 16.82 29.70 13.08
N GLN A 3 17.18 28.99 14.13
CA GLN A 3 17.77 27.65 14.03
C GLN A 3 16.74 26.64 13.47
N PHE A 4 15.46 26.81 13.84
CA PHE A 4 14.36 25.94 13.42
C PHE A 4 13.29 26.73 12.66
N ASP A 5 12.56 26.05 11.79
CA ASP A 5 11.38 26.61 11.14
C ASP A 5 10.19 26.58 12.11
N THR A 6 10.06 25.47 12.84
CA THR A 6 9.00 25.25 13.83
C THR A 6 9.56 24.57 15.08
N ILE A 7 9.09 24.98 16.25
CA ILE A 7 9.28 24.26 17.51
C ILE A 7 7.91 23.85 18.06
N ILE A 8 7.73 22.58 18.40
CA ILE A 8 6.61 22.08 19.20
C ILE A 8 7.08 22.05 20.65
N LYS A 9 6.46 22.85 21.52
CA LYS A 9 6.84 23.00 22.92
C LYS A 9 6.00 22.14 23.85
N ASN A 10 6.60 21.72 24.95
CA ASN A 10 5.91 21.14 26.11
C ASN A 10 5.14 19.84 25.82
N GLY A 11 5.37 19.18 24.70
CA GLY A 11 4.67 17.99 24.30
C GLY A 11 5.02 16.77 25.15
N THR A 12 4.11 15.82 25.23
CA THR A 12 4.40 14.46 25.71
C THR A 12 4.74 13.60 24.50
N ILE A 13 6.01 13.21 24.39
CA ILE A 13 6.50 12.47 23.22
C ILE A 13 6.21 10.98 23.37
N VAL A 14 5.67 10.41 22.28
CA VAL A 14 5.49 8.96 22.08
C VAL A 14 6.06 8.65 20.69
N ASP A 15 7.31 8.23 20.63
CA ASP A 15 8.10 8.18 19.38
C ASP A 15 8.19 6.78 18.73
N GLY A 16 7.52 5.78 19.30
CA GLY A 16 7.52 4.41 18.77
C GLY A 16 8.80 3.61 19.07
N THR A 17 9.79 4.17 19.78
CA THR A 17 11.05 3.49 20.09
C THR A 17 10.94 2.46 21.24
N ARG A 18 9.73 2.28 21.80
CA ARG A 18 9.42 1.43 22.97
C ARG A 18 9.94 1.98 24.30
N VAL A 19 10.50 3.19 24.34
CA VAL A 19 10.75 3.85 25.60
C VAL A 19 9.45 4.42 26.19
N PRO A 20 9.32 4.55 27.52
CA PRO A 20 8.18 5.22 28.12
C PRO A 20 8.04 6.65 27.58
N ARG A 21 6.80 7.14 27.50
CA ARG A 21 6.54 8.53 27.13
C ARG A 21 7.33 9.50 27.99
N TYR A 22 7.81 10.57 27.38
CA TYR A 22 8.61 11.59 28.04
C TYR A 22 8.22 13.01 27.59
N ARG A 23 8.56 14.02 28.36
CA ARG A 23 8.32 15.43 28.00
C ARG A 23 9.54 16.02 27.30
N ALA A 24 9.34 16.59 26.14
CA ALA A 24 10.36 17.32 25.40
C ALA A 24 9.71 18.30 24.40
N ASP A 25 10.54 19.18 23.86
CA ASP A 25 10.23 20.01 22.70
C ASP A 25 10.82 19.34 21.45
N ILE A 26 10.21 19.59 20.29
CA ILE A 26 10.69 19.12 19.00
C ILE A 26 11.01 20.33 18.12
N GLY A 27 12.25 20.40 17.63
CA GLY A 27 12.70 21.40 16.67
C GLY A 27 12.70 20.80 15.25
N ILE A 28 11.96 21.45 14.36
CA ILE A 28 11.81 21.05 12.95
C ILE A 28 12.56 22.04 12.06
N LYS A 29 13.36 21.51 11.14
CA LYS A 29 14.09 22.29 10.15
C LYS A 29 13.94 21.63 8.78
N ARG A 30 13.44 22.37 7.78
CA ARG A 30 13.23 21.89 6.40
C ARG A 30 12.45 20.56 6.37
N GLY A 31 11.35 20.50 7.13
CA GLY A 31 10.50 19.31 7.17
C GLY A 31 11.08 18.10 7.95
N THR A 32 12.24 18.25 8.59
CA THR A 32 12.91 17.16 9.31
C THR A 32 13.00 17.50 10.79
N ILE A 33 12.82 16.52 11.67
CA ILE A 33 13.09 16.66 13.10
C ILE A 33 14.61 16.81 13.28
N ALA A 34 15.04 18.00 13.66
CA ALA A 34 16.44 18.35 13.82
C ALA A 34 16.92 18.27 15.28
N ALA A 35 16.01 18.39 16.25
CA ALA A 35 16.32 18.27 17.66
C ALA A 35 15.11 17.82 18.49
N ILE A 36 15.37 17.04 19.53
CA ILE A 36 14.40 16.71 20.58
C ILE A 36 15.08 17.01 21.92
N GLY A 37 14.44 17.84 22.77
CA GLY A 37 15.02 18.23 24.06
C GLY A 37 14.36 19.51 24.60
N ARG A 38 15.10 20.30 25.38
CA ARG A 38 14.67 21.62 25.78
C ARG A 38 15.17 22.66 24.79
N LEU A 39 14.25 23.31 24.09
CA LEU A 39 14.57 24.29 23.04
C LEU A 39 14.11 25.69 23.44
N ASN A 40 14.82 26.70 22.95
CA ASN A 40 14.44 28.09 23.17
C ASN A 40 13.44 28.50 22.07
N THR A 41 12.31 29.10 22.46
CA THR A 41 11.30 29.59 21.51
C THR A 41 11.82 30.64 20.54
N ASN A 42 12.84 31.42 20.96
CA ASN A 42 13.46 32.44 20.11
C ASN A 42 14.26 31.83 18.93
N ASP A 43 14.54 30.52 18.98
CA ASP A 43 15.29 29.81 17.92
C ASP A 43 14.39 29.34 16.77
N ALA A 44 13.09 29.63 16.80
CA ALA A 44 12.15 29.22 15.76
C ALA A 44 11.33 30.37 15.18
N SER A 45 10.95 30.23 13.90
CA SER A 45 10.01 31.16 13.25
C SER A 45 8.57 30.92 13.71
N THR A 46 8.21 29.67 14.01
CA THR A 46 6.88 29.29 14.50
C THR A 46 7.01 28.43 15.75
N VAL A 47 6.13 28.69 16.72
CA VAL A 47 6.07 27.91 17.96
C VAL A 47 4.65 27.38 18.13
N ILE A 48 4.54 26.04 18.30
CA ILE A 48 3.29 25.37 18.60
C ILE A 48 3.32 24.91 20.06
N ASP A 49 2.33 25.29 20.85
CA ASP A 49 2.21 24.81 22.23
C ASP A 49 1.53 23.43 22.25
N GLY A 50 2.27 22.40 22.60
CA GLY A 50 1.84 21.04 22.80
C GLY A 50 1.53 20.67 24.25
N SER A 51 1.32 21.66 25.14
CA SER A 51 0.99 21.41 26.53
C SER A 51 -0.27 20.55 26.65
N GLY A 52 -0.17 19.43 27.38
CA GLY A 52 -1.27 18.48 27.55
C GLY A 52 -1.53 17.57 26.35
N GLN A 53 -0.79 17.74 25.26
CA GLN A 53 -0.94 16.93 24.05
C GLN A 53 0.12 15.82 23.98
N ILE A 54 -0.23 14.75 23.26
CA ILE A 54 0.71 13.74 22.81
C ILE A 54 1.27 14.17 21.46
N VAL A 55 2.58 14.11 21.32
CA VAL A 55 3.27 14.32 20.05
C VAL A 55 3.86 12.97 19.62
N ALA A 56 3.34 12.44 18.55
CA ALA A 56 3.71 11.13 18.01
C ALA A 56 3.89 11.23 16.49
N PRO A 57 4.61 10.27 15.86
CA PRO A 57 4.55 10.11 14.41
C PRO A 57 3.11 9.92 13.95
N GLY A 58 2.80 10.41 12.75
CA GLY A 58 1.50 10.15 12.13
C GLY A 58 1.32 8.66 11.82
N PHE A 59 0.09 8.23 11.76
CA PHE A 59 -0.23 6.86 11.38
C PHE A 59 0.04 6.63 9.89
N ILE A 60 0.38 5.40 9.55
CA ILE A 60 0.56 4.93 8.17
C ILE A 60 -0.48 3.87 7.92
N ASP A 61 -1.33 4.11 6.93
CA ASP A 61 -2.32 3.15 6.48
C ASP A 61 -1.77 2.42 5.25
N LEU A 62 -1.46 1.14 5.43
CA LEU A 62 -0.84 0.32 4.40
C LEU A 62 -1.84 -0.27 3.40
N HIS A 63 -3.15 -0.14 3.64
CA HIS A 63 -4.16 -0.70 2.78
C HIS A 63 -5.32 0.26 2.60
N THR A 64 -5.27 1.03 1.51
CA THR A 64 -6.33 1.97 1.14
C THR A 64 -6.66 1.84 -0.35
N HIS A 65 -7.86 2.30 -0.72
CA HIS A 65 -8.30 2.41 -2.11
C HIS A 65 -8.54 3.88 -2.50
N TYR A 66 -7.61 4.75 -2.07
CA TYR A 66 -7.64 6.17 -2.42
C TYR A 66 -7.15 6.48 -3.84
N ASP A 67 -6.90 5.45 -4.66
CA ASP A 67 -6.40 5.56 -6.04
C ASP A 67 -7.19 6.57 -6.90
N ALA A 68 -8.49 6.61 -6.70
CA ALA A 68 -9.35 7.59 -7.36
C ALA A 68 -9.53 8.86 -6.51
N GLN A 69 -9.75 8.73 -5.20
CA GLN A 69 -10.13 9.83 -4.33
C GLN A 69 -9.09 10.94 -4.27
N ILE A 70 -7.80 10.62 -4.36
CA ILE A 70 -6.71 11.61 -4.35
C ILE A 70 -6.84 12.66 -5.46
N HIS A 71 -7.59 12.38 -6.54
CA HIS A 71 -7.82 13.30 -7.64
C HIS A 71 -8.84 14.41 -7.33
N TRP A 72 -9.67 14.26 -6.28
CA TRP A 72 -10.61 15.30 -5.82
C TRP A 72 -10.47 15.64 -4.34
N ASP A 73 -9.81 14.79 -3.56
CA ASP A 73 -9.52 14.99 -2.16
C ASP A 73 -8.05 14.67 -1.87
N ALA A 74 -7.19 15.62 -2.18
CA ALA A 74 -5.74 15.48 -2.05
C ALA A 74 -5.25 15.29 -0.61
N TYR A 75 -6.12 15.44 0.39
CA TYR A 75 -5.82 15.24 1.81
C TYR A 75 -6.25 13.88 2.33
N CYS A 76 -6.97 13.07 1.54
CA CYS A 76 -7.62 11.84 2.00
C CYS A 76 -8.36 12.13 3.32
N THR A 77 -9.31 13.06 3.28
CA THR A 77 -9.81 13.88 4.39
C THR A 77 -10.21 13.07 5.60
N ILE A 78 -10.88 11.91 5.44
CA ILE A 78 -11.29 11.10 6.59
C ILE A 78 -10.06 10.55 7.31
N SER A 79 -9.11 9.92 6.61
CA SER A 79 -7.91 9.34 7.21
C SER A 79 -7.02 10.40 7.83
N SER A 80 -6.81 11.53 7.16
CA SER A 80 -5.96 12.63 7.69
C SER A 80 -6.55 13.26 8.95
N TRP A 81 -7.88 13.33 9.09
CA TRP A 81 -8.53 13.79 10.32
C TRP A 81 -8.28 12.89 11.52
N HIS A 82 -7.98 11.63 11.29
CA HIS A 82 -7.64 10.66 12.34
C HIS A 82 -6.13 10.50 12.56
N GLY A 83 -5.32 11.41 12.00
CA GLY A 83 -3.87 11.43 12.21
C GLY A 83 -3.09 10.50 11.30
N VAL A 84 -3.71 9.99 10.23
CA VAL A 84 -2.98 9.29 9.16
C VAL A 84 -2.22 10.33 8.34
N THR A 85 -0.93 10.12 8.18
CA THR A 85 -0.03 11.02 7.42
C THR A 85 0.57 10.37 6.19
N SER A 86 0.40 9.06 6.05
CA SER A 86 0.86 8.30 4.89
C SER A 86 -0.13 7.20 4.57
N VAL A 87 -0.42 7.00 3.29
CA VAL A 87 -1.29 5.93 2.80
C VAL A 87 -0.60 5.15 1.70
N THR A 88 -0.92 3.86 1.59
CA THR A 88 -0.53 3.03 0.45
C THR A 88 -1.75 2.81 -0.43
N ILE A 89 -1.61 3.08 -1.72
CA ILE A 89 -2.62 2.87 -2.77
C ILE A 89 -2.16 1.79 -3.76
N GLY A 90 -3.03 1.40 -4.67
CA GLY A 90 -2.76 0.30 -5.60
C GLY A 90 -2.93 -1.08 -4.96
N ASN A 91 -3.76 -1.21 -3.92
CA ASN A 91 -3.98 -2.47 -3.20
C ASN A 91 -4.90 -3.42 -3.97
N CYS A 92 -4.90 -4.70 -3.60
CA CYS A 92 -5.74 -5.78 -4.17
C CYS A 92 -5.61 -5.93 -5.69
N GLY A 93 -4.55 -5.38 -6.29
CA GLY A 93 -4.39 -5.35 -7.74
C GLY A 93 -5.24 -4.31 -8.46
N PHE A 94 -5.99 -3.46 -7.75
CA PHE A 94 -6.71 -2.34 -8.34
C PHE A 94 -5.80 -1.14 -8.58
N GLY A 95 -6.10 -0.36 -9.63
CA GLY A 95 -5.41 0.88 -9.91
C GLY A 95 -5.63 1.36 -11.33
N PHE A 96 -5.00 2.48 -11.66
CA PHE A 96 -5.18 3.19 -12.93
C PHE A 96 -3.90 3.32 -13.75
N ALA A 97 -2.87 2.52 -13.45
CA ALA A 97 -1.64 2.46 -14.24
C ALA A 97 -0.94 1.09 -14.11
N PRO A 98 -0.44 0.52 -15.24
CA PRO A 98 -0.58 1.04 -16.61
C PRO A 98 -2.01 0.92 -17.13
N LEU A 99 -2.45 1.85 -17.96
CA LEU A 99 -3.84 1.89 -18.43
C LEU A 99 -3.93 2.51 -19.84
N ARG A 100 -4.61 1.83 -20.77
CA ARG A 100 -4.94 2.46 -22.04
C ARG A 100 -6.17 3.35 -21.87
N PRO A 101 -6.25 4.50 -22.56
CA PRO A 101 -7.39 5.40 -22.44
C PRO A 101 -8.76 4.72 -22.63
N LYS A 102 -8.84 3.76 -23.56
CA LYS A 102 -10.08 2.99 -23.82
C LYS A 102 -10.52 2.09 -22.65
N ASP A 103 -9.61 1.74 -21.75
CA ASP A 103 -9.85 0.84 -20.63
C ASP A 103 -10.14 1.61 -19.32
N ALA A 104 -10.09 2.95 -19.34
CA ALA A 104 -10.24 3.79 -18.15
C ALA A 104 -11.58 3.58 -17.43
N GLU A 105 -12.69 3.66 -18.15
CA GLU A 105 -14.01 3.44 -17.54
C GLU A 105 -14.17 2.02 -17.00
N ARG A 106 -13.54 1.06 -17.66
CA ARG A 106 -13.57 -0.34 -17.23
C ARG A 106 -12.85 -0.54 -15.89
N ALA A 107 -11.72 0.12 -15.69
CA ALA A 107 -11.00 0.11 -14.41
C ALA A 107 -11.83 0.82 -13.30
N MET A 108 -12.47 1.95 -13.62
CA MET A 108 -13.35 2.66 -12.70
C MET A 108 -14.55 1.81 -12.26
N LEU A 109 -15.17 1.07 -13.18
CA LEU A 109 -16.28 0.18 -12.87
C LEU A 109 -15.88 -0.95 -11.90
N ALA A 110 -14.69 -1.54 -12.07
CA ALA A 110 -14.20 -2.56 -11.16
C ALA A 110 -14.01 -2.02 -9.75
N LEU A 111 -13.41 -0.84 -9.62
CA LEU A 111 -13.21 -0.16 -8.33
C LEU A 111 -14.54 0.28 -7.71
N SER A 112 -15.46 0.80 -8.52
CA SER A 112 -16.79 1.21 -8.06
C SER A 112 -17.57 0.05 -7.44
N ARG A 113 -17.50 -1.13 -8.04
CA ARG A 113 -18.19 -2.31 -7.52
C ARG A 113 -17.60 -2.79 -6.19
N ASN A 114 -16.28 -2.88 -6.12
CA ASN A 114 -15.60 -3.52 -5.00
C ASN A 114 -15.42 -2.57 -3.80
N GLU A 115 -15.13 -1.30 -4.07
CA GLU A 115 -14.78 -0.32 -3.04
C GLU A 115 -15.89 0.73 -2.83
N ALA A 116 -17.05 0.53 -3.47
CA ALA A 116 -18.22 1.43 -3.37
C ALA A 116 -17.89 2.90 -3.71
N ILE A 117 -16.86 3.15 -4.51
CA ILE A 117 -16.50 4.50 -4.98
C ILE A 117 -17.42 4.85 -6.15
N PRO A 118 -18.20 5.94 -6.08
CA PRO A 118 -19.14 6.29 -7.15
C PRO A 118 -18.41 6.57 -8.47
N LEU A 119 -18.96 6.04 -9.58
CA LEU A 119 -18.37 6.14 -10.91
C LEU A 119 -18.28 7.59 -11.41
N GLU A 120 -19.32 8.37 -11.22
CA GLU A 120 -19.40 9.74 -11.76
C GLU A 120 -18.36 10.69 -11.18
N PRO A 121 -18.08 10.73 -9.87
CA PRO A 121 -16.94 11.47 -9.34
C PRO A 121 -15.61 11.08 -9.98
N MET A 122 -15.36 9.79 -10.21
CA MET A 122 -14.13 9.33 -10.88
C MET A 122 -14.02 9.89 -12.30
N LYS A 123 -15.13 9.81 -13.10
CA LYS A 123 -15.15 10.32 -14.47
C LYS A 123 -14.90 11.83 -14.56
N VAL A 124 -15.40 12.57 -13.58
CA VAL A 124 -15.29 14.04 -13.58
C VAL A 124 -13.94 14.52 -13.09
N SER A 125 -13.35 13.84 -12.11
CA SER A 125 -12.15 14.32 -11.41
C SER A 125 -10.85 13.73 -11.93
N MET A 126 -10.90 12.54 -12.54
CA MET A 126 -9.71 11.88 -13.04
C MET A 126 -9.45 12.25 -14.50
N ASP A 127 -8.56 13.24 -14.71
CA ASP A 127 -8.02 13.54 -16.03
C ASP A 127 -6.87 12.55 -16.31
N ILE A 128 -7.22 11.41 -16.92
CA ILE A 128 -6.27 10.33 -17.23
C ILE A 128 -5.48 10.72 -18.49
N ASP A 129 -4.36 11.39 -18.28
CA ASP A 129 -3.40 11.83 -19.30
C ASP A 129 -2.11 10.99 -19.31
N TRP A 130 -2.13 9.86 -18.62
CA TRP A 130 -1.04 8.89 -18.56
C TRP A 130 -1.44 7.54 -19.14
N GLU A 131 -0.46 6.74 -19.52
CA GLU A 131 -0.66 5.36 -20.00
C GLU A 131 0.21 4.37 -19.20
N THR A 132 1.41 4.77 -18.82
CA THR A 132 2.35 3.91 -18.10
C THR A 132 2.38 4.23 -16.59
N PHE A 133 2.85 3.27 -15.79
CA PHE A 133 3.00 3.49 -14.35
C PHE A 133 4.00 4.62 -14.02
N PRO A 134 5.18 4.75 -14.66
CA PRO A 134 6.05 5.89 -14.43
C PRO A 134 5.38 7.24 -14.72
N GLN A 135 4.61 7.36 -15.80
CA GLN A 135 3.86 8.60 -16.10
C GLN A 135 2.84 8.92 -14.99
N TYR A 136 2.19 7.91 -14.46
CA TYR A 136 1.27 8.11 -13.34
C TYR A 136 2.00 8.58 -12.07
N MET A 137 3.15 8.01 -11.75
CA MET A 137 3.98 8.48 -10.63
C MET A 137 4.43 9.93 -10.82
N ASP A 138 4.80 10.32 -12.03
CA ASP A 138 5.12 11.72 -12.38
C ASP A 138 3.90 12.65 -12.19
N LYS A 139 2.70 12.18 -12.57
CA LYS A 139 1.45 12.91 -12.32
C LYS A 139 1.20 13.10 -10.83
N LEU A 140 1.32 12.05 -10.03
CA LEU A 140 1.15 12.12 -8.58
C LEU A 140 2.17 13.06 -7.92
N ALA A 141 3.41 13.07 -8.38
CA ALA A 141 4.45 13.95 -7.89
C ALA A 141 4.17 15.44 -8.14
N GLN A 142 3.34 15.76 -9.13
CA GLN A 142 2.93 17.14 -9.45
C GLN A 142 1.65 17.57 -8.73
N MET A 143 0.92 16.64 -8.12
CA MET A 143 -0.31 16.96 -7.39
C MET A 143 0.01 17.60 -6.02
N PRO A 144 -0.75 18.61 -5.59
CA PRO A 144 -0.56 19.23 -4.28
C PRO A 144 -1.14 18.36 -3.16
N LEU A 145 -0.58 17.17 -2.98
CA LEU A 145 -1.05 16.20 -1.99
C LEU A 145 -0.72 16.66 -0.56
N GLY A 146 -1.69 16.62 0.31
CA GLY A 146 -1.56 16.95 1.74
C GLY A 146 -1.23 15.74 2.62
N ILE A 147 -1.07 14.57 2.02
CA ILE A 147 -0.72 13.31 2.68
C ILE A 147 0.40 12.62 1.87
N ASN A 148 1.26 11.86 2.52
CA ASN A 148 2.26 11.08 1.79
C ASN A 148 1.61 9.86 1.16
N ILE A 149 1.99 9.56 -0.07
CA ILE A 149 1.48 8.41 -0.81
C ILE A 149 2.64 7.49 -1.16
N SER A 150 2.47 6.20 -0.89
CA SER A 150 3.22 5.11 -1.51
C SER A 150 2.29 4.33 -2.44
N HIS A 151 2.83 3.79 -3.52
CA HIS A 151 2.03 3.10 -4.51
C HIS A 151 2.56 1.70 -4.79
N LEU A 152 1.69 0.70 -4.69
CA LEU A 152 1.95 -0.64 -5.17
C LEU A 152 1.66 -0.71 -6.68
N PHE A 153 2.46 -1.47 -7.42
CA PHE A 153 2.15 -1.77 -8.80
C PHE A 153 0.93 -2.70 -8.88
N PRO A 154 -0.21 -2.24 -9.39
CA PRO A 154 -1.43 -3.04 -9.42
C PRO A 154 -1.37 -4.03 -10.59
N VAL A 155 -1.51 -5.32 -10.30
CA VAL A 155 -1.31 -6.36 -11.32
C VAL A 155 -2.46 -6.45 -12.31
N ALA A 156 -3.72 -6.19 -11.91
CA ALA A 156 -4.86 -6.31 -12.81
C ALA A 156 -4.78 -5.40 -14.04
N PRO A 157 -4.55 -4.07 -13.90
CA PRO A 157 -4.40 -3.21 -15.08
C PRO A 157 -3.14 -3.57 -15.90
N ALA A 158 -2.06 -4.05 -15.29
CA ALA A 158 -0.87 -4.46 -16.01
C ALA A 158 -1.12 -5.67 -16.93
N VAL A 159 -1.83 -6.67 -16.41
CA VAL A 159 -2.25 -7.84 -17.20
C VAL A 159 -3.19 -7.41 -18.33
N ALA A 160 -4.19 -6.58 -18.03
CA ALA A 160 -5.10 -6.05 -19.05
C ALA A 160 -4.36 -5.27 -20.14
N TYR A 161 -3.41 -4.44 -19.72
CA TYR A 161 -2.59 -3.64 -20.64
C TYR A 161 -1.81 -4.50 -21.63
N VAL A 162 -1.17 -5.58 -21.16
CA VAL A 162 -0.38 -6.49 -22.00
C VAL A 162 -1.27 -7.36 -22.87
N MET A 163 -2.36 -7.88 -22.34
CA MET A 163 -3.22 -8.85 -23.03
C MET A 163 -4.31 -8.23 -23.93
N GLY A 164 -4.32 -6.89 -24.09
CA GLY A 164 -5.21 -6.23 -25.04
C GLY A 164 -6.52 -5.68 -24.44
N GLY A 165 -6.69 -5.76 -23.13
CA GLY A 165 -7.83 -5.23 -22.38
C GLY A 165 -8.32 -6.19 -21.31
N PHE A 166 -9.17 -5.68 -20.41
CA PHE A 166 -9.69 -6.46 -19.28
C PHE A 166 -10.45 -7.73 -19.72
N ASP A 167 -11.30 -7.62 -20.73
CA ASP A 167 -12.09 -8.77 -21.17
C ASP A 167 -11.24 -9.82 -21.91
N ALA A 168 -10.24 -9.40 -22.67
CA ALA A 168 -9.31 -10.30 -23.33
C ALA A 168 -8.46 -11.08 -22.30
N ALA A 169 -8.03 -10.41 -21.25
CA ALA A 169 -7.23 -11.00 -20.19
C ALA A 169 -7.98 -12.05 -19.34
N LYS A 170 -9.31 -12.07 -19.38
CA LYS A 170 -10.14 -13.09 -18.72
C LYS A 170 -10.32 -14.40 -19.51
N GLN A 171 -9.94 -14.41 -20.78
CA GLN A 171 -10.19 -15.56 -21.65
C GLN A 171 -9.16 -16.69 -21.52
N ARG A 172 -7.97 -16.36 -21.06
CA ARG A 172 -6.85 -17.29 -20.94
C ARG A 172 -5.76 -16.75 -20.01
N PHE A 173 -4.86 -17.59 -19.60
CA PHE A 173 -3.64 -17.17 -18.90
C PHE A 173 -2.69 -16.37 -19.83
N PRO A 174 -1.85 -15.48 -19.29
CA PRO A 174 -0.74 -14.91 -20.03
C PRO A 174 0.18 -16.02 -20.59
N ASN A 175 0.66 -15.84 -21.81
CA ASN A 175 1.75 -16.67 -22.31
C ASN A 175 3.09 -16.14 -21.79
N GLU A 176 4.19 -16.89 -22.05
CA GLU A 176 5.52 -16.52 -21.56
C GLU A 176 5.96 -15.11 -22.00
N GLN A 177 5.70 -14.72 -23.25
CA GLN A 177 6.05 -13.41 -23.76
C GLN A 177 5.26 -12.29 -23.06
N GLU A 178 3.99 -12.53 -22.76
CA GLU A 178 3.12 -11.61 -22.03
C GLU A 178 3.55 -11.53 -20.56
N THR A 179 3.86 -12.65 -19.92
CA THR A 179 4.41 -12.68 -18.56
C THR A 179 5.69 -11.86 -18.47
N GLN A 180 6.62 -12.05 -19.42
CA GLN A 180 7.84 -11.25 -19.50
C GLN A 180 7.57 -9.75 -19.78
N ALA A 181 6.50 -9.44 -20.53
CA ALA A 181 6.11 -8.04 -20.74
C ALA A 181 5.57 -7.40 -19.46
N ILE A 182 4.79 -8.11 -18.65
CA ILE A 182 4.31 -7.65 -17.35
C ILE A 182 5.49 -7.46 -16.37
N ILE A 183 6.45 -8.40 -16.35
CA ILE A 183 7.67 -8.30 -15.55
C ILE A 183 8.46 -7.04 -15.92
N ARG A 184 8.62 -6.73 -17.20
CA ARG A 184 9.29 -5.47 -17.59
C ARG A 184 8.56 -4.23 -17.09
N GLN A 185 7.23 -4.23 -17.07
CA GLN A 185 6.45 -3.13 -16.51
C GLN A 185 6.62 -3.04 -14.98
N LEU A 186 6.69 -4.18 -14.28
CA LEU A 186 6.97 -4.20 -12.84
C LEU A 186 8.35 -3.61 -12.53
N HIS A 187 9.39 -3.98 -13.30
CA HIS A 187 10.70 -3.35 -13.17
C HIS A 187 10.63 -1.82 -13.35
N ALA A 188 9.98 -1.37 -14.42
CA ALA A 188 9.82 0.07 -14.67
C ALA A 188 9.03 0.78 -13.56
N ALA A 189 8.04 0.11 -12.96
CA ALA A 189 7.28 0.64 -11.84
C ALA A 189 8.14 0.77 -10.58
N LEU A 190 8.95 -0.23 -10.26
CA LEU A 190 9.89 -0.18 -9.13
C LEU A 190 10.94 0.92 -9.34
N ASP A 191 11.49 1.06 -10.54
CA ASP A 191 12.41 2.15 -10.90
C ASP A 191 11.75 3.54 -10.75
N ALA A 192 10.44 3.64 -10.96
CA ALA A 192 9.66 4.86 -10.77
C ALA A 192 9.21 5.09 -9.31
N GLY A 193 9.54 4.19 -8.38
CA GLY A 193 9.26 4.33 -6.96
C GLY A 193 8.06 3.55 -6.44
N ALA A 194 7.55 2.56 -7.19
CA ALA A 194 6.61 1.60 -6.62
C ALA A 194 7.25 0.88 -5.44
N VAL A 195 6.48 0.68 -4.37
CA VAL A 195 6.98 0.01 -3.16
C VAL A 195 6.77 -1.51 -3.18
N GLY A 196 6.40 -2.05 -4.32
CA GLY A 196 6.13 -3.47 -4.53
C GLY A 196 4.99 -3.66 -5.52
N TRP A 197 4.27 -4.77 -5.41
CA TRP A 197 3.11 -5.05 -6.25
C TRP A 197 1.95 -5.64 -5.43
N SER A 198 0.75 -5.57 -6.01
CA SER A 198 -0.45 -6.09 -5.36
C SER A 198 -1.30 -6.91 -6.32
N ALA A 199 -2.00 -7.90 -5.77
CA ALA A 199 -3.03 -8.65 -6.48
C ALA A 199 -4.07 -9.19 -5.51
N GLN A 200 -5.31 -9.27 -5.96
CA GLN A 200 -6.27 -10.20 -5.41
C GLN A 200 -6.08 -11.55 -6.13
N ARG A 201 -6.14 -12.65 -5.41
CA ARG A 201 -6.14 -13.98 -6.00
C ARG A 201 -7.08 -14.89 -5.23
N PHE A 202 -8.35 -14.81 -5.56
CA PHE A 202 -9.33 -15.82 -5.18
C PHE A 202 -9.44 -16.84 -6.31
N VAL A 203 -9.65 -18.10 -5.97
CA VAL A 203 -9.83 -19.10 -7.02
C VAL A 203 -11.08 -18.79 -7.84
N PRO A 204 -11.05 -18.94 -9.19
CA PRO A 204 -12.17 -18.58 -10.05
C PRO A 204 -13.49 -19.26 -9.67
N GLU A 205 -13.40 -20.48 -9.13
CA GLU A 205 -14.53 -21.29 -8.68
C GLU A 205 -15.09 -20.88 -7.33
N SER A 206 -14.44 -19.98 -6.61
CA SER A 206 -14.91 -19.52 -5.28
C SER A 206 -16.28 -18.88 -5.41
N ARG A 207 -17.30 -19.52 -4.83
CA ARG A 207 -18.66 -18.99 -4.73
C ARG A 207 -18.81 -17.96 -3.64
N LEU A 208 -17.82 -17.84 -2.77
CA LEU A 208 -17.83 -17.02 -1.56
C LEU A 208 -17.11 -15.69 -1.74
N SER A 209 -16.36 -15.54 -2.82
CA SER A 209 -15.68 -14.28 -3.09
C SER A 209 -16.72 -13.16 -3.25
N VAL A 210 -16.71 -12.23 -2.32
CA VAL A 210 -17.50 -10.99 -2.39
C VAL A 210 -16.89 -10.01 -3.38
N GLN A 211 -15.58 -10.10 -3.61
CA GLN A 211 -14.86 -9.27 -4.57
C GLN A 211 -14.89 -9.95 -5.94
N ARG A 212 -15.64 -9.36 -6.83
CA ARG A 212 -15.80 -9.77 -8.23
C ARG A 212 -15.63 -8.57 -9.13
N ASP A 213 -15.36 -8.83 -10.38
CA ASP A 213 -15.37 -7.79 -11.38
C ASP A 213 -16.76 -7.12 -11.49
N TYR A 214 -16.84 -5.98 -12.16
CA TYR A 214 -18.05 -5.16 -12.23
C TYR A 214 -19.27 -5.94 -12.74
N ASP A 215 -19.07 -6.94 -13.59
CA ASP A 215 -20.11 -7.81 -14.17
C ASP A 215 -20.41 -9.07 -13.33
N GLY A 216 -19.75 -9.22 -12.18
CA GLY A 216 -19.92 -10.38 -11.30
C GLY A 216 -19.05 -11.60 -11.64
N THR A 217 -18.24 -11.52 -12.70
CA THR A 217 -17.28 -12.56 -13.05
C THR A 217 -16.01 -12.50 -12.19
N PRO A 218 -15.13 -13.51 -12.19
CA PRO A 218 -13.84 -13.43 -11.50
C PRO A 218 -13.01 -12.22 -11.96
N MET A 219 -12.18 -11.72 -11.06
CA MET A 219 -11.20 -10.69 -11.40
C MET A 219 -10.13 -11.25 -12.34
N ILE A 220 -9.46 -10.39 -13.11
CA ILE A 220 -8.34 -10.82 -13.97
C ILE A 220 -7.26 -11.54 -13.16
N THR A 221 -6.97 -11.06 -11.98
CA THR A 221 -5.92 -11.63 -11.13
C THR A 221 -6.29 -12.98 -10.54
N ASP A 222 -7.58 -13.30 -10.44
CA ASP A 222 -8.04 -14.65 -10.09
C ASP A 222 -7.72 -15.67 -11.19
N MET A 223 -7.49 -15.20 -12.43
CA MET A 223 -7.10 -16.02 -13.57
C MET A 223 -5.58 -16.27 -13.68
N LEU A 224 -4.77 -15.64 -12.82
CA LEU A 224 -3.33 -15.88 -12.80
C LEU A 224 -3.01 -17.25 -12.19
N SER A 225 -2.12 -17.98 -12.82
CA SER A 225 -1.59 -19.22 -12.25
C SER A 225 -0.55 -18.94 -11.17
N GLU A 226 -0.17 -19.96 -10.43
CA GLU A 226 0.92 -19.85 -9.45
C GLU A 226 2.24 -19.44 -10.11
N HIS A 227 2.47 -19.86 -11.36
CA HIS A 227 3.66 -19.54 -12.12
C HIS A 227 3.84 -18.01 -12.30
N GLU A 228 2.81 -17.27 -12.71
CA GLU A 228 2.88 -15.82 -12.88
C GLU A 228 3.11 -15.13 -11.54
N VAL A 229 2.40 -15.55 -10.49
CA VAL A 229 2.54 -14.97 -9.15
C VAL A 229 3.96 -15.14 -8.62
N LEU A 230 4.54 -16.34 -8.78
CA LEU A 230 5.92 -16.61 -8.38
C LEU A 230 6.93 -15.85 -9.24
N ALA A 231 6.68 -15.70 -10.54
CA ALA A 231 7.53 -14.92 -11.43
C ALA A 231 7.58 -13.43 -11.03
N PHE A 232 6.45 -12.84 -10.62
CA PHE A 232 6.41 -11.45 -10.12
C PHE A 232 7.09 -11.33 -8.74
N ALA A 233 6.91 -12.32 -7.86
CA ALA A 233 7.61 -12.34 -6.57
C ALA A 233 9.13 -12.45 -6.74
N GLN A 234 9.57 -13.22 -7.74
CA GLN A 234 10.98 -13.35 -8.09
C GLN A 234 11.64 -12.01 -8.44
N VAL A 235 10.92 -11.10 -9.10
CA VAL A 235 11.42 -9.74 -9.42
C VAL A 235 11.84 -9.00 -8.15
N LEU A 236 10.98 -8.99 -7.12
CA LEU A 236 11.30 -8.31 -5.86
C LEU A 236 12.48 -8.96 -5.14
N ARG A 237 12.54 -10.29 -5.16
CA ARG A 237 13.65 -11.04 -4.57
C ARG A 237 14.98 -10.71 -5.26
N ASP A 238 15.00 -10.68 -6.59
CA ASP A 238 16.23 -10.44 -7.35
C ASP A 238 16.71 -8.98 -7.23
N ARG A 239 15.80 -8.06 -6.93
CA ARG A 239 16.10 -6.64 -6.68
C ARG A 239 16.37 -6.35 -5.20
N ASP A 240 16.08 -7.29 -4.30
CA ASP A 240 16.14 -7.12 -2.84
C ASP A 240 15.37 -5.87 -2.36
N GLU A 241 14.19 -5.63 -2.96
CA GLU A 241 13.37 -4.46 -2.63
C GLU A 241 11.87 -4.74 -2.76
N GLY A 242 11.06 -3.96 -2.04
CA GLY A 242 9.61 -3.95 -2.14
C GLY A 242 8.91 -4.99 -1.29
N PHE A 243 7.59 -5.02 -1.38
CA PHE A 243 6.74 -6.00 -0.70
C PHE A 243 5.55 -6.39 -1.59
N ILE A 244 4.92 -7.50 -1.24
CA ILE A 244 3.72 -8.01 -1.92
C ILE A 244 2.52 -7.80 -1.00
N GLU A 245 1.48 -7.16 -1.53
CA GLU A 245 0.16 -7.19 -0.94
C GLU A 245 -0.68 -8.19 -1.75
N LEU A 246 -1.17 -9.23 -1.08
CA LEU A 246 -1.95 -10.29 -1.71
C LEU A 246 -3.23 -10.56 -0.91
N ALA A 247 -4.38 -10.22 -1.49
CA ALA A 247 -5.66 -10.68 -1.00
C ALA A 247 -5.91 -12.09 -1.56
N TYR A 248 -6.07 -13.07 -0.68
CA TYR A 248 -6.29 -14.45 -1.10
C TYR A 248 -7.35 -15.14 -0.24
N GLN A 249 -7.90 -16.23 -0.76
CA GLN A 249 -8.82 -17.10 -0.05
C GLN A 249 -8.18 -18.49 0.08
N GLU A 250 -8.11 -19.00 1.30
CA GLU A 250 -7.75 -20.39 1.52
C GLU A 250 -8.96 -21.28 1.20
N THR A 251 -8.77 -22.25 0.31
CA THR A 251 -9.70 -23.37 0.16
C THR A 251 -9.30 -24.46 1.16
N GLY A 252 -10.18 -24.79 2.09
CA GLY A 252 -9.97 -25.94 2.96
C GLY A 252 -9.85 -27.23 2.15
N GLU A 253 -9.06 -28.21 2.60
CA GLU A 253 -8.86 -29.52 1.96
C GLU A 253 -10.17 -30.28 1.67
N ASP A 254 -11.27 -29.91 2.29
CA ASP A 254 -12.60 -30.51 2.18
C ASP A 254 -13.60 -29.66 1.38
N GLY A 255 -13.13 -28.57 0.72
CA GLY A 255 -14.00 -27.67 -0.04
C GLY A 255 -15.03 -26.91 0.79
N ARG A 256 -14.93 -26.99 2.11
CA ARG A 256 -15.73 -26.21 3.06
C ARG A 256 -14.97 -24.96 3.43
N ASP A 257 -15.74 -23.89 3.68
CA ASP A 257 -15.22 -22.57 3.99
C ASP A 257 -14.17 -22.55 5.10
N GLY A 258 -12.93 -22.45 4.72
CA GLY A 258 -11.92 -21.84 5.57
C GLY A 258 -12.21 -20.35 5.60
N GLY A 259 -12.60 -19.80 6.73
CA GLY A 259 -13.16 -18.46 6.88
C GLY A 259 -12.52 -17.39 5.98
N SER A 260 -13.33 -16.47 5.51
CA SER A 260 -12.92 -15.33 4.69
C SER A 260 -11.90 -14.46 5.44
N GLY A 261 -10.64 -14.76 5.27
CA GLY A 261 -9.54 -13.92 5.71
C GLY A 261 -9.29 -12.85 4.65
N ALA A 262 -9.82 -11.66 4.84
CA ALA A 262 -9.42 -10.53 4.01
C ALA A 262 -7.99 -10.13 4.38
N GLY A 263 -7.09 -10.18 3.41
CA GLY A 263 -5.81 -9.49 3.40
C GLY A 263 -4.66 -10.13 4.17
N ALA A 264 -3.78 -10.81 3.47
CA ALA A 264 -2.43 -11.02 3.95
C ALA A 264 -1.48 -10.03 3.26
N VAL A 265 -0.72 -9.28 4.03
CA VAL A 265 0.46 -8.58 3.55
C VAL A 265 1.61 -9.56 3.65
N ALA A 266 2.02 -10.15 2.54
CA ALA A 266 3.25 -10.93 2.48
C ALA A 266 4.40 -10.00 2.14
N VAL A 267 5.35 -9.86 3.05
CA VAL A 267 6.61 -9.16 2.79
C VAL A 267 7.61 -10.20 2.32
N VAL A 268 8.04 -10.11 1.07
CA VAL A 268 9.11 -10.95 0.53
C VAL A 268 10.41 -10.19 0.69
N THR A 269 11.30 -10.70 1.51
CA THR A 269 12.68 -10.20 1.64
C THR A 269 13.64 -11.24 1.09
N GLY A 270 14.68 -10.77 0.41
CA GLY A 270 15.79 -11.62 -0.06
C GLY A 270 16.43 -12.40 1.09
N GLU A 271 16.53 -13.68 0.92
CA GLU A 271 16.99 -14.79 1.74
C GLU A 271 15.88 -15.51 2.52
N GLN A 272 15.26 -16.49 1.90
CA GLN A 272 15.14 -17.88 2.33
C GLN A 272 14.07 -18.68 1.61
N GLU A 273 14.48 -19.89 1.28
CA GLU A 273 13.81 -21.18 1.21
C GLU A 273 12.27 -21.20 1.13
N SER A 274 11.83 -21.77 0.01
CA SER A 274 10.51 -22.38 -0.22
C SER A 274 9.30 -21.75 0.46
N PHE A 275 8.41 -21.21 -0.33
CA PHE A 275 6.99 -21.04 0.00
C PHE A 275 6.32 -22.41 0.26
N ALA A 276 6.84 -23.18 1.19
CA ALA A 276 6.15 -24.30 1.80
C ALA A 276 5.49 -23.78 3.06
N GLY A 277 4.16 -23.65 3.01
CA GLY A 277 3.30 -23.09 4.02
C GLY A 277 3.73 -23.35 5.46
N GLN A 278 4.23 -22.36 6.14
CA GLN A 278 4.16 -22.32 7.59
C GLN A 278 2.75 -21.89 7.97
N ARG A 279 1.95 -22.87 8.36
CA ARG A 279 0.65 -22.65 9.00
C ARG A 279 0.86 -21.89 10.29
N VAL A 280 0.44 -20.64 10.33
CA VAL A 280 0.17 -19.97 11.59
C VAL A 280 -1.29 -20.27 11.94
N GLN A 281 -1.49 -21.18 12.88
CA GLN A 281 -2.81 -21.41 13.45
C GLN A 281 -3.19 -20.18 14.28
N ASP A 282 -4.12 -19.39 13.76
CA ASP A 282 -4.82 -18.38 14.56
C ASP A 282 -6.30 -18.75 14.64
N ARG A 283 -6.78 -18.92 15.88
CA ARG A 283 -8.19 -19.17 16.19
C ARG A 283 -8.88 -17.83 16.42
N GLY A 284 -9.22 -17.15 15.36
CA GLY A 284 -9.99 -15.91 15.47
C GLY A 284 -9.60 -14.93 14.35
N GLY A 285 -10.54 -14.61 13.48
CA GLY A 285 -10.39 -13.82 12.27
C GLY A 285 -9.55 -12.55 12.42
N GLY A 286 -8.26 -12.66 12.21
CA GLY A 286 -7.30 -11.58 12.23
C GLY A 286 -6.35 -11.73 11.06
N ALA A 287 -6.08 -10.64 10.36
CA ALA A 287 -5.15 -10.59 9.25
C ALA A 287 -3.77 -11.17 9.62
N LEU A 288 -3.28 -12.10 8.81
CA LEU A 288 -1.96 -12.69 8.97
C LEU A 288 -0.89 -11.68 8.55
N VAL A 289 -0.14 -11.15 9.48
CA VAL A 289 1.09 -10.42 9.18
C VAL A 289 2.23 -11.44 9.19
N ALA A 290 2.75 -11.79 8.02
CA ALA A 290 3.94 -12.62 7.91
C ALA A 290 5.14 -11.94 8.59
N GLN A 291 6.01 -12.73 9.22
CA GLN A 291 7.20 -12.24 9.92
C GLN A 291 8.11 -11.45 8.95
N VAL A 292 8.24 -10.16 9.21
CA VAL A 292 9.21 -9.31 8.52
C VAL A 292 10.56 -9.52 9.18
N THR A 293 11.57 -9.96 8.45
CA THR A 293 12.92 -10.09 8.99
C THR A 293 13.55 -8.72 9.25
N ARG A 294 14.39 -8.59 10.28
CA ARG A 294 15.09 -7.34 10.63
C ARG A 294 15.87 -6.73 9.47
N GLN A 295 16.36 -7.54 8.55
CA GLN A 295 17.11 -7.09 7.38
C GLN A 295 16.27 -6.32 6.37
N ALA A 296 15.03 -6.76 6.10
CA ALA A 296 14.12 -6.05 5.21
C ALA A 296 13.82 -4.62 5.65
N ILE A 297 13.74 -4.41 6.97
CA ILE A 297 13.48 -3.09 7.53
C ILE A 297 14.67 -2.15 7.31
N GLN A 298 15.90 -2.66 7.31
CA GLN A 298 17.11 -1.84 7.22
C GLN A 298 17.32 -1.20 5.83
N HIS A 299 16.78 -1.79 4.78
CA HIS A 299 16.92 -1.31 3.40
C HIS A 299 15.78 -0.40 2.93
N LEU A 300 14.69 -0.32 3.69
CA LEU A 300 13.64 0.66 3.41
C LEU A 300 14.14 2.09 3.68
N PRO A 301 13.65 3.11 2.97
CA PRO A 301 13.87 4.50 3.35
C PRO A 301 13.49 4.71 4.83
N ARG A 302 14.24 5.49 5.57
CA ARG A 302 14.07 5.64 7.04
C ARG A 302 12.63 5.85 7.50
N HIS A 303 11.84 6.59 6.74
CA HIS A 303 10.43 6.82 7.02
C HIS A 303 9.57 5.54 6.90
N ALA A 304 9.85 4.69 5.91
CA ALA A 304 9.16 3.41 5.74
C ALA A 304 9.59 2.38 6.80
N GLN A 305 10.85 2.41 7.25
CA GLN A 305 11.34 1.56 8.35
C GLN A 305 10.62 1.86 9.67
N VAL A 306 10.44 3.14 9.98
CA VAL A 306 9.73 3.58 11.20
C VAL A 306 8.27 3.15 11.15
N ALA A 307 7.64 3.28 9.99
CA ALA A 307 6.25 2.90 9.76
C ALA A 307 5.97 1.42 9.97
N LEU A 308 6.79 0.59 9.35
CA LEU A 308 6.65 -0.86 9.42
C LEU A 308 6.94 -1.37 10.84
N GLN A 309 7.94 -0.80 11.53
CA GLN A 309 8.22 -1.09 12.93
C GLN A 309 7.06 -0.69 13.86
N GLN A 310 6.36 0.40 13.57
CA GLN A 310 5.22 0.86 14.36
C GLN A 310 3.99 -0.02 14.15
N ALA A 311 3.69 -0.42 12.93
CA ALA A 311 2.59 -1.36 12.62
C ALA A 311 2.78 -2.71 13.30
N LEU A 312 4.03 -3.22 13.35
CA LEU A 312 4.38 -4.46 14.05
C LEU A 312 4.32 -4.31 15.58
N SER A 313 4.63 -3.13 16.12
CA SER A 313 4.65 -2.87 17.56
C SER A 313 3.26 -2.67 18.16
N ALA A 314 2.32 -2.11 17.41
CA ALA A 314 0.94 -1.89 17.84
C ALA A 314 0.19 -3.21 18.11
N ARG A 315 0.58 -4.30 17.45
CA ARG A 315 -0.04 -5.63 17.63
C ARG A 315 0.46 -6.37 18.88
N VAL A 316 1.72 -6.21 19.26
CA VAL A 316 2.28 -6.87 20.43
C VAL A 316 1.70 -6.31 21.73
N GLY A 317 1.26 -5.05 21.74
CA GLY A 317 0.63 -4.43 22.92
C GLY A 317 -0.82 -4.88 23.17
N ALA A 318 -1.51 -5.43 22.18
CA ALA A 318 -2.90 -5.90 22.33
C ALA A 318 -3.01 -7.34 22.86
N GLU A 319 -1.91 -8.10 22.87
CA GLU A 319 -1.87 -9.48 23.39
C GLU A 319 -1.50 -9.58 24.87
N TYR A 320 -1.14 -8.45 25.52
CA TYR A 320 -0.70 -8.40 26.92
C TYR A 320 -1.43 -7.32 27.76
N ALA A 321 -2.63 -6.89 27.36
CA ALA A 321 -3.47 -5.97 28.16
C ALA A 321 -4.72 -6.70 28.69
#